data_60f319e6c21b3174972763c600879d23
#
_entry.id   60f319e6c21b3174972763c600879d23
#
_cell.length_a   1.000
_cell.length_b   1.000
_cell.length_c   1.000
_cell.angle_alpha   90.00
_cell.angle_beta   90.00
_cell.angle_gamma   90.00
#
_symmetry.space_group_name_H-M   'P 1'
#
loop_
_entity.id
_entity.type
_entity.pdbx_description
1 polymer ?
#
loop_
_entity_poly.entity_id
_entity_poly.type
_entity_poly.pdbx_seq_one_letter_code
_entity_poly.pdbx_strand_id
1 'polypeptide(L)'
;MTRLVYVQANGSLYAVPDDVGAAAADPGMLIGVGYAGHGAGFNNPAMQNVHDVGPLPQGSYTIGDPHANMHTGPFTLDLGPDATDQMFGRFAFRIHGDNPEMNHTASDGCIIAAPAIRHDIVNRGLTRLEVVAGD
;
A
#
# COMPACT_ATOMS: atom_id res chain seq x y z
N MET A 1 -0.54 19.35 6.08
CA MET A 1 -0.47 18.34 5.02
C MET A 1 -0.63 16.96 5.64
N THR A 2 -1.10 16.01 4.88
CA THR A 2 -1.44 14.67 5.33
C THR A 2 -0.89 13.65 4.34
N ARG A 3 -0.42 12.52 4.84
CA ARG A 3 0.03 11.40 4.01
C ARG A 3 -0.76 10.15 4.32
N LEU A 4 -0.72 9.20 3.39
CA LEU A 4 -1.24 7.85 3.60
C LEU A 4 -0.16 7.01 4.28
N VAL A 5 -0.54 6.22 5.30
CA VAL A 5 0.35 5.25 5.93
C VAL A 5 -0.25 3.86 5.76
N TYR A 6 0.55 2.94 5.24
CA TYR A 6 0.18 1.53 5.09
C TYR A 6 1.00 0.67 6.06
N VAL A 7 0.32 -0.20 6.81
CA VAL A 7 0.95 -1.09 7.79
C VAL A 7 1.02 -2.49 7.21
N GLN A 8 2.24 -2.99 6.97
CA GLN A 8 2.46 -4.31 6.34
C GLN A 8 1.84 -5.46 7.15
N ALA A 9 1.95 -5.39 8.47
CA ALA A 9 1.57 -6.52 9.33
C ALA A 9 0.06 -6.78 9.39
N ASN A 10 -0.78 -5.79 9.06
CA ASN A 10 -2.23 -5.96 9.18
C ASN A 10 -3.02 -5.34 8.02
N GLY A 11 -2.35 -4.70 7.06
CA GLY A 11 -3.02 -4.09 5.92
C GLY A 11 -3.76 -2.80 6.19
N SER A 12 -3.62 -2.22 7.38
CA SER A 12 -4.32 -0.98 7.72
C SER A 12 -3.79 0.21 6.94
N LEU A 13 -4.70 1.09 6.54
CA LEU A 13 -4.42 2.33 5.81
C LEU A 13 -4.94 3.52 6.63
N TYR A 14 -4.04 4.44 6.95
CA TYR A 14 -4.34 5.62 7.78
C TYR A 14 -4.04 6.90 7.02
N ALA A 15 -4.86 7.95 7.27
CA ALA A 15 -4.51 9.33 6.92
C ALA A 15 -3.81 9.93 8.14
N VAL A 16 -2.54 10.33 7.98
CA VAL A 16 -1.71 10.78 9.10
C VAL A 16 -1.13 12.16 8.78
N PRO A 17 -1.25 13.15 9.70
CA PRO A 17 -0.60 14.44 9.51
C PRO A 17 0.91 14.30 9.34
N ASP A 18 1.52 15.13 8.48
CA ASP A 18 2.94 15.01 8.16
C ASP A 18 3.87 15.31 9.34
N ASP A 19 3.38 16.05 10.34
CA ASP A 19 4.13 16.36 11.55
C ASP A 19 4.01 15.28 12.64
N VAL A 20 3.31 14.17 12.34
CA VAL A 20 3.12 13.05 13.28
C VAL A 20 3.80 11.82 12.70
N GLY A 21 4.60 11.14 13.51
CA GLY A 21 5.24 9.89 13.08
C GLY A 21 4.25 8.75 13.01
N ALA A 22 4.47 7.81 12.08
CA ALA A 22 3.60 6.65 11.87
C ALA A 22 3.57 5.70 13.08
N ALA A 23 4.59 5.75 13.94
CA ALA A 23 4.68 4.94 15.15
C ALA A 23 4.05 5.61 16.38
N ALA A 24 3.42 6.78 16.23
CA ALA A 24 2.74 7.46 17.33
C ALA A 24 1.57 6.61 17.85
N ALA A 25 1.24 6.77 19.15
CA ALA A 25 0.13 6.03 19.76
C ALA A 25 -1.21 6.33 19.11
N ASP A 26 -1.38 7.53 18.54
CA ASP A 26 -2.54 7.91 17.72
C ASP A 26 -2.04 8.28 16.33
N PRO A 27 -1.97 7.28 15.41
CA PRO A 27 -1.38 7.51 14.10
C PRO A 27 -2.26 8.32 13.15
N GLY A 28 -3.50 8.65 13.52
CA GLY A 28 -4.42 9.40 12.67
C GLY A 28 -5.70 8.64 12.39
N MET A 29 -6.34 8.93 11.25
CA MET A 29 -7.62 8.37 10.92
C MET A 29 -7.47 7.10 10.09
N LEU A 30 -8.07 6.00 10.54
CA LEU A 30 -8.14 4.76 9.75
C LEU A 30 -9.08 4.99 8.55
N ILE A 31 -8.53 4.82 7.35
CA ILE A 31 -9.30 4.88 6.10
C ILE A 31 -9.93 3.54 5.78
N GLY A 32 -9.20 2.45 6.02
CA GLY A 32 -9.68 1.12 5.73
C GLY A 32 -8.57 0.09 5.89
N VAL A 33 -8.88 -1.16 5.52
CA VAL A 33 -7.94 -2.27 5.62
C VAL A 33 -7.89 -2.99 4.27
N GLY A 34 -6.67 -3.17 3.77
CA GLY A 34 -6.39 -3.96 2.58
C GLY A 34 -5.43 -5.10 2.92
N TYR A 35 -4.66 -5.54 1.91
CA TYR A 35 -3.58 -6.49 2.15
C TYR A 35 -2.49 -6.33 1.08
N ALA A 36 -1.31 -6.90 1.33
CA ALA A 36 -0.23 -6.96 0.35
C ALA A 36 0.54 -8.27 0.54
N GLY A 37 1.00 -8.85 -0.58
CA GLY A 37 1.62 -10.17 -0.59
C GLY A 37 0.60 -11.29 -0.62
N HIS A 38 1.08 -12.52 -0.81
CA HIS A 38 0.23 -13.70 -0.79
C HIS A 38 0.96 -14.91 -0.19
N GLY A 39 0.22 -15.95 0.17
CA GLY A 39 0.80 -17.13 0.80
C GLY A 39 1.58 -16.76 2.05
N ALA A 40 2.83 -17.22 2.16
CA ALA A 40 3.70 -16.90 3.29
C ALA A 40 4.02 -15.41 3.39
N GLY A 41 3.87 -14.66 2.30
CA GLY A 41 4.13 -13.22 2.24
C GLY A 41 2.93 -12.35 2.60
N PHE A 42 1.73 -12.93 2.75
CA PHE A 42 0.52 -12.16 3.07
C PHE A 42 0.70 -11.40 4.37
N ASN A 43 0.64 -10.06 4.28
CA ASN A 43 0.80 -9.17 5.43
C ASN A 43 2.02 -9.52 6.31
N ASN A 44 3.13 -9.89 5.66
CA ASN A 44 4.31 -10.36 6.39
C ASN A 44 5.51 -9.44 6.12
N PRO A 45 5.85 -8.52 7.05
CA PRO A 45 6.98 -7.61 6.86
C PRO A 45 8.32 -8.32 6.66
N ALA A 46 8.49 -9.51 7.24
CA ALA A 46 9.73 -10.28 7.11
C ALA A 46 9.99 -10.76 5.68
N MET A 47 8.94 -10.77 4.82
CA MET A 47 9.03 -11.22 3.45
C MET A 47 9.09 -10.06 2.44
N GLN A 48 9.28 -8.82 2.89
CA GLN A 48 9.26 -7.66 1.98
C GLN A 48 10.35 -7.70 0.90
N ASN A 49 11.39 -8.47 1.10
CA ASN A 49 12.47 -8.65 0.12
C ASN A 49 12.24 -9.83 -0.84
N VAL A 50 11.13 -10.55 -0.71
CA VAL A 50 10.87 -11.72 -1.53
C VAL A 50 9.99 -11.32 -2.72
N HIS A 51 10.55 -11.42 -3.93
CA HIS A 51 9.86 -11.05 -5.17
C HIS A 51 8.59 -11.87 -5.35
N ASP A 52 7.52 -11.20 -5.75
CA ASP A 52 6.22 -11.78 -6.12
C ASP A 52 5.52 -12.54 -4.99
N VAL A 53 6.00 -12.43 -3.77
CA VAL A 53 5.43 -13.12 -2.60
C VAL A 53 5.13 -12.15 -1.47
N GLY A 54 6.11 -11.36 -1.05
CA GLY A 54 5.97 -10.46 0.08
C GLY A 54 5.27 -9.15 -0.24
N PRO A 55 4.91 -8.37 0.80
CA PRO A 55 4.33 -7.04 0.59
C PRO A 55 5.38 -6.10 0.00
N LEU A 56 4.91 -4.97 -0.55
CA LEU A 56 5.81 -3.93 -1.02
C LEU A 56 6.72 -3.48 0.15
N PRO A 57 7.99 -3.12 -0.16
CA PRO A 57 8.95 -2.78 0.89
C PRO A 57 8.59 -1.51 1.66
N GLN A 58 9.09 -1.42 2.89
CA GLN A 58 9.00 -0.22 3.71
C GLN A 58 9.72 0.94 3.02
N GLY A 59 9.18 2.14 3.16
CA GLY A 59 9.74 3.35 2.59
C GLY A 59 8.67 4.36 2.26
N SER A 60 9.04 5.35 1.48
CA SER A 60 8.15 6.44 1.06
C SER A 60 7.92 6.38 -0.44
N TYR A 61 6.68 6.59 -0.85
CA TYR A 61 6.26 6.49 -2.24
C TYR A 61 5.44 7.71 -2.64
N THR A 62 5.49 8.07 -3.92
CA THR A 62 4.54 9.00 -4.52
C THR A 62 3.34 8.21 -5.05
N ILE A 63 2.14 8.70 -4.79
CA ILE A 63 0.89 8.12 -5.30
C ILE A 63 0.51 8.85 -6.58
N GLY A 64 0.42 8.12 -7.70
CA GLY A 64 0.02 8.68 -8.98
C GLY A 64 -1.49 8.85 -9.13
N ASP A 65 -1.90 9.49 -10.22
CA ASP A 65 -3.31 9.69 -10.53
C ASP A 65 -3.99 8.35 -10.87
N PRO A 66 -5.29 8.21 -10.58
CA PRO A 66 -5.99 6.96 -10.89
C PRO A 66 -6.10 6.75 -12.39
N HIS A 67 -5.92 5.48 -12.81
CA HIS A 67 -6.06 5.08 -14.20
C HIS A 67 -6.51 3.63 -14.31
N ALA A 68 -7.02 3.26 -15.48
CA ALA A 68 -7.31 1.86 -15.77
C ALA A 68 -6.02 1.15 -16.18
N ASN A 69 -5.85 -0.09 -15.73
CA ASN A 69 -4.70 -0.92 -16.06
C ASN A 69 -5.18 -2.29 -16.53
N MET A 70 -4.55 -2.83 -17.58
CA MET A 70 -4.94 -4.10 -18.18
C MET A 70 -4.85 -5.26 -17.18
N HIS A 71 -3.88 -5.24 -16.26
CA HIS A 71 -3.64 -6.33 -15.33
C HIS A 71 -4.26 -6.10 -13.96
N THR A 72 -4.39 -4.84 -13.53
CA THR A 72 -4.81 -4.50 -12.17
C THR A 72 -6.21 -3.86 -12.11
N GLY A 73 -6.81 -3.58 -13.26
CA GLY A 73 -8.20 -3.15 -13.38
C GLY A 73 -8.40 -1.65 -13.28
N PRO A 74 -9.65 -1.23 -13.09
CA PRO A 74 -9.99 0.20 -13.05
C PRO A 74 -9.52 0.85 -11.76
N PHE A 75 -9.30 2.16 -11.84
CA PHE A 75 -8.94 3.00 -10.71
C PHE A 75 -7.71 2.48 -9.95
N THR A 76 -6.67 2.16 -10.71
CA THR A 76 -5.37 1.75 -10.18
C THR A 76 -4.54 3.00 -9.84
N LEU A 77 -3.85 2.98 -8.72
CA LEU A 77 -2.96 4.05 -8.28
C LEU A 77 -1.52 3.53 -8.33
N ASP A 78 -0.70 4.09 -9.21
CA ASP A 78 0.70 3.70 -9.29
C ASP A 78 1.48 4.28 -8.11
N LEU A 79 2.45 3.51 -7.61
CA LEU A 79 3.30 3.91 -6.48
C LEU A 79 4.74 4.00 -6.97
N GLY A 80 5.33 5.20 -6.86
CA GLY A 80 6.73 5.44 -7.21
C GLY A 80 7.58 5.57 -5.95
N PRO A 81 8.51 4.61 -5.69
CA PRO A 81 9.37 4.71 -4.51
C PRO A 81 10.34 5.88 -4.63
N ASP A 82 10.68 6.48 -3.48
CA ASP A 82 11.71 7.51 -3.44
C ASP A 82 13.08 6.87 -3.75
N ALA A 83 13.99 7.66 -4.34
CA ALA A 83 15.29 7.15 -4.79
C ALA A 83 16.16 6.60 -3.66
N THR A 84 15.92 7.04 -2.42
CA THR A 84 16.66 6.58 -1.23
C THR A 84 16.09 5.31 -0.60
N ASP A 85 14.94 4.83 -1.07
CA ASP A 85 14.30 3.63 -0.51
C ASP A 85 15.01 2.35 -0.99
N GLN A 86 15.01 1.34 -0.11
CA GLN A 86 15.52 0.01 -0.45
C GLN A 86 14.38 -0.86 -0.98
N MET A 87 14.41 -1.13 -2.28
CA MET A 87 13.34 -1.90 -2.95
C MET A 87 13.73 -3.35 -3.23
N PHE A 88 14.94 -3.77 -2.90
CA PHE A 88 15.41 -5.15 -3.10
C PHE A 88 15.32 -5.63 -4.56
N GLY A 89 15.46 -4.70 -5.51
CA GLY A 89 15.33 -5.01 -6.93
C GLY A 89 13.89 -5.19 -7.40
N ARG A 90 12.91 -4.96 -6.54
CA ARG A 90 11.48 -5.07 -6.86
C ARG A 90 10.96 -3.76 -7.43
N PHE A 91 9.89 -3.84 -8.24
CA PHE A 91 9.31 -2.67 -8.91
C PHE A 91 7.85 -2.91 -9.27
N ALA A 92 7.22 -1.91 -9.87
CA ALA A 92 5.83 -1.95 -10.35
C ALA A 92 4.82 -2.09 -9.21
N PHE A 93 4.99 -1.32 -8.14
CA PHE A 93 4.04 -1.31 -7.03
C PHE A 93 2.85 -0.42 -7.34
N ARG A 94 1.66 -0.85 -6.90
CA ARG A 94 0.39 -0.15 -7.13
C ARG A 94 -0.56 -0.39 -5.97
N ILE A 95 -1.61 0.44 -5.88
CA ILE A 95 -2.81 0.14 -5.10
C ILE A 95 -3.91 -0.20 -6.10
N HIS A 96 -4.48 -1.40 -6.00
CA HIS A 96 -5.53 -1.83 -6.94
C HIS A 96 -6.55 -2.73 -6.25
N GLY A 97 -7.55 -3.19 -7.01
CA GLY A 97 -8.62 -4.03 -6.48
C GLY A 97 -8.24 -5.50 -6.41
N ASP A 98 -9.06 -6.25 -5.66
CA ASP A 98 -8.89 -7.69 -5.51
C ASP A 98 -9.30 -8.42 -6.79
N ASN A 99 -8.92 -9.70 -6.89
CA ASN A 99 -9.39 -10.56 -7.97
C ASN A 99 -10.79 -11.10 -7.64
N PRO A 100 -11.50 -11.70 -8.64
CA PRO A 100 -12.84 -12.22 -8.40
C PRO A 100 -12.94 -13.30 -7.32
N GLU A 101 -11.87 -14.05 -7.11
CA GLU A 101 -11.82 -15.12 -6.11
C GLU A 101 -11.80 -14.60 -4.68
N MET A 102 -11.27 -13.39 -4.46
CA MET A 102 -11.19 -12.72 -3.16
C MET A 102 -10.61 -13.62 -2.06
N ASN A 103 -9.54 -14.36 -2.42
CA ASN A 103 -8.91 -15.34 -1.53
C ASN A 103 -7.47 -14.98 -1.17
N HIS A 104 -7.15 -13.68 -1.21
CA HIS A 104 -5.84 -13.12 -0.89
C HIS A 104 -4.73 -13.59 -1.83
N THR A 105 -5.04 -13.75 -3.12
CA THR A 105 -4.05 -14.17 -4.14
C THR A 105 -3.78 -13.11 -5.20
N ALA A 106 -4.40 -11.93 -5.10
CA ALA A 106 -4.26 -10.89 -6.13
C ALA A 106 -2.95 -10.10 -6.03
N SER A 107 -2.21 -10.21 -4.91
CA SER A 107 -1.05 -9.36 -4.68
C SER A 107 0.26 -10.13 -4.83
N ASP A 108 1.12 -9.63 -5.72
CA ASP A 108 2.54 -9.98 -5.80
C ASP A 108 3.41 -8.93 -5.09
N GLY A 109 2.79 -8.11 -4.24
CA GLY A 109 3.44 -7.04 -3.51
C GLY A 109 2.63 -5.75 -3.46
N CYS A 110 1.75 -5.52 -4.43
CA CYS A 110 0.86 -4.35 -4.46
C CYS A 110 -0.11 -4.35 -3.28
N ILE A 111 -0.56 -3.16 -2.90
CA ILE A 111 -1.62 -3.02 -1.90
C ILE A 111 -2.96 -3.30 -2.57
N ILE A 112 -3.70 -4.27 -2.04
CA ILE A 112 -5.05 -4.57 -2.49
C ILE A 112 -6.03 -3.86 -1.55
N ALA A 113 -6.88 -3.01 -2.11
CA ALA A 113 -7.84 -2.23 -1.34
C ALA A 113 -9.16 -2.11 -2.11
N ALA A 114 -10.28 -2.12 -1.38
CA ALA A 114 -11.61 -2.00 -1.96
C ALA A 114 -11.76 -0.68 -2.75
N PRO A 115 -12.66 -0.62 -3.74
CA PRO A 115 -12.87 0.61 -4.53
C PRO A 115 -13.16 1.83 -3.69
N ALA A 116 -13.97 1.70 -2.63
CA ALA A 116 -14.31 2.83 -1.75
C ALA A 116 -13.06 3.40 -1.06
N ILE A 117 -12.11 2.54 -0.68
CA ILE A 117 -10.85 2.97 -0.07
C ILE A 117 -10.00 3.75 -1.08
N ARG A 118 -9.85 3.22 -2.30
CA ARG A 118 -9.06 3.86 -3.36
C ARG A 118 -9.65 5.22 -3.73
N HIS A 119 -10.98 5.31 -3.85
CA HIS A 119 -11.67 6.58 -4.12
C HIS A 119 -11.47 7.58 -2.98
N ASP A 120 -11.51 7.12 -1.72
CA ASP A 120 -11.31 7.98 -0.56
C ASP A 120 -9.89 8.56 -0.53
N ILE A 121 -8.87 7.74 -0.87
CA ILE A 121 -7.48 8.21 -0.97
C ILE A 121 -7.38 9.39 -1.95
N VAL A 122 -7.97 9.25 -3.13
CA VAL A 122 -7.94 10.29 -4.17
C VAL A 122 -8.75 11.51 -3.74
N ASN A 123 -9.94 11.30 -3.18
CA ASN A 123 -10.81 12.40 -2.75
C ASN A 123 -10.19 13.22 -1.62
N ARG A 124 -9.35 12.62 -0.78
CA ARG A 124 -8.61 13.33 0.27
C ARG A 124 -7.38 14.06 -0.26
N GLY A 125 -7.03 13.85 -1.54
CA GLY A 125 -5.85 14.48 -2.12
C GLY A 125 -4.53 13.93 -1.60
N LEU A 126 -4.50 12.67 -1.17
CA LEU A 126 -3.29 12.03 -0.65
C LEU A 126 -2.37 11.65 -1.81
N THR A 127 -1.18 12.23 -1.84
CA THR A 127 -0.19 12.00 -2.92
C THR A 127 1.09 11.37 -2.42
N ARG A 128 1.21 11.14 -1.12
CA ARG A 128 2.38 10.51 -0.51
C ARG A 128 1.94 9.32 0.34
N LEU A 129 2.72 8.26 0.25
CA LEU A 129 2.51 7.03 1.02
C LEU A 129 3.77 6.72 1.82
N GLU A 130 3.59 6.33 3.06
CA GLU A 130 4.66 5.75 3.88
C GLU A 130 4.26 4.32 4.22
N VAL A 131 5.15 3.35 3.95
CA VAL A 131 4.94 1.93 4.27
C VAL A 131 5.79 1.60 5.50
N VAL A 132 5.13 1.08 6.52
CA VAL A 132 5.78 0.70 7.79
C VAL A 132 5.47 -0.76 8.11
N ALA A 133 6.31 -1.37 8.96
CA ALA A 133 6.17 -2.79 9.30
C ALA A 133 4.93 -3.05 10.16
N GLY A 134 4.74 -2.24 11.18
CA GLY A 134 3.78 -2.53 12.23
C GLY A 134 4.32 -3.59 13.19
N ASP A 135 3.46 -4.09 14.03
CA ASP A 135 3.80 -5.10 15.05
C ASP A 135 3.34 -6.50 14.68
#